data_6cd23a6329901a6bd474dc9daf17f884
#
_entry.id   6cd23a6329901a6bd474dc9daf17f884
#
_cell.length_a   1.000
_cell.length_b   1.000
_cell.length_c   1.000
_cell.angle_alpha   90.00
_cell.angle_beta   90.00
_cell.angle_gamma   90.00
#
_symmetry.space_group_name_H-M   'P 1'
#
loop_
_entity.id
_entity.type
_entity.pdbx_description
1 polymer ?
#
loop_
_entity_poly.entity_id
_entity_poly.type
_entity_poly.pdbx_seq_one_letter_code
_entity_poly.pdbx_strand_id
1 'polypeptide(L)'
;RSNAEELVLEVSQQLGNACDWAPAGYELAFGQCVVAGAKTTADAVDAAGAPADGTVTLGRWNAGVCGQGREALFSRTQGGMVSYTFGEREFVLRRPSITTFRPLTDNDRGAGHAFERAAWAVAGKYARCVDCAIANRGENAVEATYTYELAIPQRTKVTVRYVADTAGLVSLDVEYPGEKNGDLPTIPAFGIEWALPVEYANLRFYGAGPEETYADRRHAKLGVWSTTAGDDCAPYLLPQETGNHEDVRWAEITDDSGHGVRVKRGAGAKPFAM
;
A
#
# COMPACT_ATOMS: atom_id res chain seq x y z
N ARG A 1 -17.64 13.11 21.79
CA ARG A 1 -16.21 12.74 21.54
C ARG A 1 -16.25 11.84 20.32
N SER A 2 -15.84 12.34 19.15
CA SER A 2 -15.72 11.51 17.96
C SER A 2 -14.43 10.68 18.08
N ASN A 3 -14.51 9.39 17.82
CA ASN A 3 -13.34 8.52 17.63
C ASN A 3 -12.70 8.74 16.24
N ALA A 4 -12.80 9.94 15.67
CA ALA A 4 -12.25 10.25 14.37
C ALA A 4 -10.72 10.26 14.44
N GLU A 5 -10.08 9.54 13.54
CA GLU A 5 -8.61 9.48 13.45
C GLU A 5 -8.01 10.83 13.02
N GLU A 6 -8.72 11.59 12.23
CA GLU A 6 -8.37 12.97 11.83
C GLU A 6 -9.63 13.85 11.79
N LEU A 7 -9.46 15.13 12.14
CA LEU A 7 -10.50 16.16 11.96
C LEU A 7 -10.03 17.10 10.83
N VAL A 8 -10.80 17.12 9.76
CA VAL A 8 -10.53 17.96 8.58
C VAL A 8 -11.54 19.09 8.56
N LEU A 9 -11.06 20.34 8.51
CA LEU A 9 -11.87 21.49 8.19
C LEU A 9 -11.89 21.67 6.67
N GLU A 10 -13.09 21.74 6.10
CA GLU A 10 -13.31 22.05 4.69
C GLU A 10 -14.04 23.40 4.56
N VAL A 11 -13.58 24.20 3.62
CA VAL A 11 -14.24 25.44 3.19
C VAL A 11 -14.51 25.32 1.70
N SER A 12 -15.76 25.54 1.30
CA SER A 12 -16.21 25.43 -0.09
C SER A 12 -16.83 26.75 -0.53
N GLN A 13 -16.50 27.19 -1.75
CA GLN A 13 -17.14 28.28 -2.44
C GLN A 13 -18.07 27.75 -3.50
N GLN A 14 -19.35 28.14 -3.42
CA GLN A 14 -20.39 27.62 -4.30
C GLN A 14 -21.14 28.74 -5.02
N LEU A 15 -21.68 28.45 -6.21
CA LEU A 15 -22.59 29.36 -6.92
C LEU A 15 -23.88 29.57 -6.12
N GLY A 16 -24.21 30.82 -5.81
CA GLY A 16 -25.47 31.16 -5.15
C GLY A 16 -26.70 31.00 -6.05
N ASN A 17 -26.53 31.23 -7.35
CA ASN A 17 -27.58 31.12 -8.37
C ASN A 17 -27.07 30.28 -9.54
N ALA A 18 -27.99 29.64 -10.27
CA ALA A 18 -27.66 28.96 -11.53
C ALA A 18 -27.19 29.99 -12.59
N CYS A 19 -26.28 29.58 -13.45
CA CYS A 19 -25.82 30.30 -14.64
C CYS A 19 -25.83 29.36 -15.86
N ASP A 20 -25.43 29.85 -17.04
CA ASP A 20 -25.54 29.10 -18.31
C ASP A 20 -24.73 27.79 -18.32
N TRP A 21 -23.68 27.69 -17.51
CA TRP A 21 -22.78 26.53 -17.52
C TRP A 21 -22.83 25.68 -16.24
N ALA A 22 -23.51 26.15 -15.16
CA ALA A 22 -23.62 25.37 -13.92
C ALA A 22 -24.87 25.71 -13.09
N PRO A 23 -25.43 24.74 -12.36
CA PRO A 23 -26.56 24.97 -11.45
C PRO A 23 -26.14 25.73 -10.20
N ALA A 24 -27.13 26.28 -9.46
CA ALA A 24 -26.91 26.76 -8.10
C ALA A 24 -26.34 25.65 -7.21
N GLY A 25 -25.42 25.98 -6.32
CA GLY A 25 -24.71 25.02 -5.48
C GLY A 25 -23.50 24.34 -6.13
N TYR A 26 -23.22 24.62 -7.40
CA TYR A 26 -22.00 24.13 -8.03
C TYR A 26 -20.76 24.65 -7.31
N GLU A 27 -19.84 23.75 -6.92
CA GLU A 27 -18.61 24.09 -6.21
C GLU A 27 -17.59 24.71 -7.15
N LEU A 28 -17.20 25.95 -6.88
CA LEU A 28 -16.21 26.71 -7.66
C LEU A 28 -14.78 26.47 -7.16
N ALA A 29 -14.64 26.31 -5.85
CA ALA A 29 -13.35 26.09 -5.21
C ALA A 29 -13.57 25.47 -3.83
N PHE A 30 -12.56 24.77 -3.36
CA PHE A 30 -12.49 24.26 -2.00
C PHE A 30 -11.11 24.44 -1.40
N GLY A 31 -11.04 24.42 -0.07
CA GLY A 31 -9.81 24.33 0.67
C GLY A 31 -10.01 23.42 1.88
N GLN A 32 -9.00 22.62 2.19
CA GLN A 32 -9.04 21.72 3.34
C GLN A 32 -7.79 21.88 4.19
N CYS A 33 -7.93 21.72 5.51
CA CYS A 33 -6.79 21.54 6.40
C CYS A 33 -7.11 20.53 7.52
N VAL A 34 -6.12 19.76 7.91
CA VAL A 34 -6.21 18.88 9.08
C VAL A 34 -6.01 19.72 10.33
N VAL A 35 -7.06 19.94 11.11
CA VAL A 35 -7.04 20.77 12.33
C VAL A 35 -6.74 19.98 13.59
N ALA A 36 -7.01 18.67 13.59
CA ALA A 36 -6.59 17.75 14.63
C ALA A 36 -6.33 16.38 14.00
N GLY A 37 -5.13 15.87 14.15
CA GLY A 37 -4.80 14.47 13.89
C GLY A 37 -4.97 13.69 15.17
N ALA A 38 -5.65 12.55 15.14
CA ALA A 38 -5.51 11.59 16.19
C ALA A 38 -4.02 11.26 16.31
N LYS A 39 -3.50 11.22 17.53
CA LYS A 39 -2.28 10.44 17.77
C LYS A 39 -2.67 9.02 17.37
N THR A 40 -2.33 8.64 16.16
CA THR A 40 -2.53 7.29 15.69
C THR A 40 -1.67 6.43 16.59
N THR A 41 -2.26 5.88 17.65
CA THR A 41 -1.79 4.61 18.15
C THR A 41 -2.08 3.68 16.99
N ALA A 42 -1.14 3.59 16.04
CA ALA A 42 -1.18 2.50 15.10
C ALA A 42 -1.28 1.27 15.96
N ASP A 43 -2.14 0.34 15.56
CA ASP A 43 -2.08 -1.01 16.06
C ASP A 43 -0.71 -1.54 15.59
N ALA A 44 0.33 -1.11 16.30
CA ALA A 44 1.66 -1.69 16.12
C ALA A 44 1.52 -3.15 16.53
N VAL A 45 2.11 -4.04 15.75
CA VAL A 45 2.24 -5.42 16.18
C VAL A 45 2.98 -5.42 17.52
N ASP A 46 2.21 -5.50 18.57
CA ASP A 46 2.72 -5.55 19.93
C ASP A 46 2.63 -7.00 20.41
N ALA A 47 3.76 -7.67 20.38
CA ALA A 47 3.87 -9.04 20.85
C ALA A 47 3.39 -9.22 22.30
N ALA A 48 3.39 -8.14 23.10
CA ALA A 48 2.93 -8.18 24.48
C ALA A 48 1.39 -8.10 24.62
N GLY A 49 0.70 -7.55 23.61
CA GLY A 49 -0.76 -7.40 23.59
C GLY A 49 -1.50 -8.47 22.77
N ALA A 50 -0.78 -9.35 22.08
CA ALA A 50 -1.39 -10.41 21.27
C ALA A 50 -2.07 -11.48 22.13
N PRO A 51 -3.21 -12.07 21.66
CA PRO A 51 -3.90 -13.13 22.38
C PRO A 51 -2.98 -14.32 22.68
N ALA A 52 -3.13 -14.89 23.87
CA ALA A 52 -2.30 -16.02 24.33
C ALA A 52 -2.72 -17.37 23.71
N ASP A 53 -3.81 -17.42 22.97
CA ASP A 53 -4.37 -18.65 22.34
C ASP A 53 -3.79 -18.98 20.97
N GLY A 54 -2.80 -18.21 20.52
CA GLY A 54 -2.14 -18.42 19.25
C GLY A 54 -0.84 -19.23 19.36
N THR A 55 -0.31 -19.61 18.20
CA THR A 55 0.93 -20.39 18.07
C THR A 55 1.89 -19.75 17.08
N VAL A 56 3.16 -19.68 17.48
CA VAL A 56 4.27 -19.33 16.60
C VAL A 56 5.10 -20.58 16.34
N THR A 57 5.32 -20.90 15.07
CA THR A 57 6.11 -22.07 14.65
C THR A 57 7.29 -21.63 13.79
N LEU A 58 8.51 -21.96 14.21
CA LEU A 58 9.71 -21.78 13.41
C LEU A 58 10.18 -23.11 12.84
N GLY A 59 9.86 -23.34 11.57
CA GLY A 59 10.33 -24.52 10.85
C GLY A 59 11.64 -24.28 10.09
N ARG A 60 12.16 -25.35 9.52
CA ARG A 60 13.39 -25.30 8.70
C ARG A 60 13.21 -24.48 7.42
N TRP A 61 12.05 -24.57 6.78
CA TRP A 61 11.75 -23.99 5.48
C TRP A 61 10.82 -22.79 5.58
N ASN A 62 9.88 -22.83 6.50
CA ASN A 62 8.88 -21.81 6.72
C ASN A 62 8.78 -21.48 8.20
N ALA A 63 8.24 -20.29 8.48
CA ALA A 63 7.78 -19.91 9.80
C ALA A 63 6.35 -19.40 9.68
N GLY A 64 5.53 -19.68 10.67
CA GLY A 64 4.13 -19.28 10.70
C GLY A 64 3.70 -18.77 12.06
N VAL A 65 2.67 -17.95 12.04
CA VAL A 65 1.95 -17.50 13.21
C VAL A 65 0.47 -17.68 12.95
N CYS A 66 -0.24 -18.30 13.89
CA CYS A 66 -1.68 -18.48 13.79
C CYS A 66 -2.37 -18.15 15.11
N GLY A 67 -3.61 -17.68 15.03
CA GLY A 67 -4.48 -17.41 16.17
C GLY A 67 -5.78 -16.78 15.70
N GLN A 68 -6.86 -16.99 16.44
CA GLN A 68 -8.18 -16.44 16.15
C GLN A 68 -8.69 -16.69 14.71
N GLY A 69 -8.37 -17.86 14.15
CA GLY A 69 -8.74 -18.21 12.77
C GLY A 69 -7.95 -17.50 11.68
N ARG A 70 -6.86 -16.82 12.04
CA ARG A 70 -5.92 -16.16 11.12
C ARG A 70 -4.59 -16.88 11.10
N GLU A 71 -3.94 -16.87 9.95
CA GLU A 71 -2.60 -17.43 9.81
C GLU A 71 -1.79 -16.59 8.83
N ALA A 72 -0.51 -16.35 9.17
CA ALA A 72 0.47 -15.80 8.26
C ALA A 72 1.65 -16.76 8.14
N LEU A 73 2.07 -17.07 6.91
CA LEU A 73 3.16 -17.99 6.61
C LEU A 73 4.27 -17.28 5.84
N PHE A 74 5.50 -17.43 6.35
CA PHE A 74 6.71 -16.85 5.80
C PHE A 74 7.65 -17.94 5.31
N SER A 75 8.12 -17.82 4.07
CA SER A 75 9.01 -18.82 3.46
C SER A 75 10.46 -18.35 3.40
N ARG A 76 11.38 -19.21 3.91
CA ARG A 76 12.82 -18.98 3.80
C ARG A 76 13.31 -19.22 2.38
N THR A 77 12.71 -20.17 1.67
CA THR A 77 13.14 -20.57 0.32
C THR A 77 12.58 -19.68 -0.77
N GLN A 78 11.34 -19.21 -0.63
CA GLN A 78 10.73 -18.29 -1.58
C GLN A 78 11.02 -16.82 -1.26
N GLY A 79 11.52 -16.56 -0.05
CA GLY A 79 11.94 -15.22 0.37
C GLY A 79 10.76 -14.24 0.49
N GLY A 80 9.83 -14.46 1.45
CA GLY A 80 8.71 -13.55 1.70
C GLY A 80 7.50 -14.24 2.33
N MET A 81 6.43 -13.48 2.53
CA MET A 81 5.13 -13.99 2.96
C MET A 81 4.47 -14.75 1.80
N VAL A 82 4.04 -15.97 2.06
CA VAL A 82 3.50 -16.87 1.03
C VAL A 82 2.04 -17.24 1.25
N SER A 83 1.50 -16.95 2.42
CA SER A 83 0.09 -17.10 2.75
C SER A 83 -0.30 -16.13 3.86
N TYR A 84 -1.50 -15.61 3.77
CA TYR A 84 -2.16 -14.83 4.81
C TYR A 84 -3.65 -15.13 4.74
N THR A 85 -4.15 -15.87 5.73
CA THR A 85 -5.53 -16.39 5.71
C THR A 85 -6.36 -15.87 6.88
N PHE A 86 -7.67 -15.86 6.66
CA PHE A 86 -8.68 -15.77 7.71
C PHE A 86 -9.78 -16.80 7.44
N GLY A 87 -9.89 -17.78 8.32
CA GLY A 87 -10.70 -18.97 8.06
C GLY A 87 -10.19 -19.72 6.83
N GLU A 88 -11.07 -20.00 5.88
CA GLU A 88 -10.72 -20.66 4.61
C GLU A 88 -10.32 -19.67 3.48
N ARG A 89 -10.23 -18.38 3.76
CA ARG A 89 -9.97 -17.34 2.76
C ARG A 89 -8.49 -16.98 2.70
N GLU A 90 -7.90 -17.07 1.51
CA GLU A 90 -6.52 -16.66 1.23
C GLU A 90 -6.47 -15.24 0.66
N PHE A 91 -5.56 -14.42 1.17
CA PHE A 91 -5.32 -13.04 0.74
C PHE A 91 -3.97 -12.84 0.04
N VAL A 92 -3.25 -13.91 -0.25
CA VAL A 92 -1.96 -13.87 -0.96
C VAL A 92 -2.03 -14.78 -2.18
N LEU A 93 -2.51 -14.25 -3.31
CA LEU A 93 -2.53 -15.02 -4.56
C LEU A 93 -1.12 -15.36 -5.04
N ARG A 94 -0.18 -14.46 -4.82
CA ARG A 94 1.25 -14.68 -5.01
C ARG A 94 2.02 -13.88 -3.98
N ARG A 95 3.23 -14.31 -3.66
CA ARG A 95 4.13 -13.64 -2.73
C ARG A 95 4.24 -12.14 -3.05
N PRO A 96 4.01 -11.23 -2.09
CA PRO A 96 4.22 -9.80 -2.28
C PRO A 96 5.64 -9.53 -2.78
N SER A 97 5.79 -8.64 -3.73
CA SER A 97 7.06 -8.34 -4.39
C SER A 97 7.34 -6.84 -4.44
N ILE A 98 8.62 -6.50 -4.47
CA ILE A 98 9.04 -5.12 -4.66
C ILE A 98 8.62 -4.69 -6.07
N THR A 99 7.93 -3.56 -6.17
CA THR A 99 7.75 -2.86 -7.44
C THR A 99 8.63 -1.62 -7.48
N THR A 100 9.23 -1.38 -8.63
CA THR A 100 10.07 -0.21 -8.93
C THR A 100 9.57 0.53 -10.16
N PHE A 101 8.40 0.13 -10.67
CA PHE A 101 7.88 0.63 -11.92
C PHE A 101 6.35 0.68 -11.89
N ARG A 102 5.80 1.63 -12.60
CA ARG A 102 4.40 1.72 -13.00
C ARG A 102 4.33 1.94 -14.51
N PRO A 103 3.22 1.67 -15.18
CA PRO A 103 3.01 2.10 -16.56
C PRO A 103 3.31 3.59 -16.72
N LEU A 104 3.76 3.97 -17.90
CA LEU A 104 4.12 5.35 -18.19
C LEU A 104 2.87 6.22 -18.32
N THR A 105 2.89 7.40 -17.71
CA THR A 105 1.90 8.45 -17.97
C THR A 105 2.21 9.19 -19.28
N ASP A 106 1.27 10.01 -19.74
CA ASP A 106 1.49 10.88 -20.90
C ASP A 106 2.65 11.88 -20.64
N ASN A 107 2.79 12.33 -19.40
CA ASN A 107 3.92 13.20 -19.00
C ASN A 107 5.27 12.48 -19.12
N ASP A 108 5.35 11.21 -18.73
CA ASP A 108 6.57 10.42 -18.89
C ASP A 108 6.94 10.25 -20.38
N ARG A 109 5.93 10.00 -21.23
CA ARG A 109 6.13 9.88 -22.68
C ARG A 109 6.50 11.20 -23.32
N GLY A 110 5.80 12.27 -22.98
CA GLY A 110 6.07 13.62 -23.48
C GLY A 110 7.45 14.14 -23.09
N ALA A 111 7.95 13.77 -21.93
CA ALA A 111 9.31 14.10 -21.48
C ALA A 111 10.41 13.21 -22.10
N GLY A 112 10.05 12.18 -22.87
CA GLY A 112 11.01 11.27 -23.52
C GLY A 112 11.65 10.24 -22.60
N HIS A 113 11.16 10.07 -21.38
CA HIS A 113 11.78 9.22 -20.36
C HIS A 113 11.45 7.72 -20.48
N ALA A 114 10.64 7.32 -21.45
CA ALA A 114 10.13 5.96 -21.57
C ALA A 114 11.25 4.91 -21.64
N PHE A 115 12.25 5.13 -22.49
CA PHE A 115 13.36 4.20 -22.67
C PHE A 115 14.31 4.20 -21.47
N GLU A 116 14.64 5.37 -20.96
CA GLU A 116 15.54 5.51 -19.82
C GLU A 116 15.02 4.81 -18.56
N ARG A 117 13.71 4.90 -18.30
CA ARG A 117 13.06 4.29 -17.14
C ARG A 117 12.81 2.78 -17.29
N ALA A 118 13.02 2.20 -18.46
CA ALA A 118 12.80 0.77 -18.72
C ALA A 118 13.62 -0.15 -17.79
N ALA A 119 14.79 0.29 -17.32
CA ALA A 119 15.59 -0.44 -16.35
C ALA A 119 14.80 -0.73 -15.04
N TRP A 120 13.95 0.17 -14.62
CA TRP A 120 13.15 0.02 -13.43
C TRP A 120 12.00 -1.00 -13.59
N ALA A 121 11.52 -1.23 -14.81
CA ALA A 121 10.48 -2.23 -15.07
C ALA A 121 10.92 -3.66 -14.73
N VAL A 122 12.21 -3.91 -14.74
CA VAL A 122 12.80 -5.23 -14.42
C VAL A 122 13.44 -5.28 -13.04
N ALA A 123 13.85 -4.13 -12.50
CA ALA A 123 14.65 -4.06 -11.27
C ALA A 123 13.95 -4.72 -10.07
N GLY A 124 12.71 -4.35 -9.77
CA GLY A 124 11.90 -4.95 -8.69
C GLY A 124 11.39 -6.33 -9.07
N LYS A 125 10.84 -6.48 -10.29
CA LYS A 125 10.25 -7.73 -10.78
C LYS A 125 11.20 -8.93 -10.68
N TYR A 126 12.47 -8.73 -10.95
CA TYR A 126 13.53 -9.76 -10.91
C TYR A 126 14.45 -9.58 -9.70
N ALA A 127 14.03 -8.82 -8.68
CA ALA A 127 14.77 -8.73 -7.43
C ALA A 127 14.90 -10.12 -6.79
N ARG A 128 16.13 -10.43 -6.38
CA ARG A 128 16.47 -11.73 -5.82
C ARG A 128 16.64 -11.63 -4.31
N CYS A 129 15.92 -12.46 -3.55
CA CYS A 129 16.17 -12.61 -2.12
C CYS A 129 17.57 -13.22 -1.92
N VAL A 130 18.44 -12.47 -1.26
CA VAL A 130 19.85 -12.86 -1.04
C VAL A 130 20.12 -13.18 0.42
N ASP A 131 19.25 -12.77 1.34
CA ASP A 131 19.35 -13.07 2.76
C ASP A 131 17.97 -13.14 3.39
N CYS A 132 17.85 -13.95 4.45
CA CYS A 132 16.61 -14.16 5.17
C CYS A 132 16.89 -14.47 6.65
N ALA A 133 16.39 -13.64 7.54
CA ALA A 133 16.40 -13.85 8.98
C ALA A 133 14.95 -13.94 9.48
N ILE A 134 14.60 -15.04 10.13
CA ILE A 134 13.28 -15.22 10.75
C ILE A 134 13.47 -15.70 12.19
N ALA A 135 12.83 -15.00 13.13
CA ALA A 135 12.95 -15.29 14.56
C ALA A 135 11.62 -15.01 15.28
N ASN A 136 11.47 -15.58 16.46
CA ASN A 136 10.38 -15.19 17.37
C ASN A 136 10.60 -13.74 17.85
N ARG A 137 9.52 -13.00 17.91
CA ARG A 137 9.45 -11.70 18.58
C ARG A 137 8.54 -11.82 19.79
N GLY A 138 9.13 -12.20 20.93
CA GLY A 138 8.37 -12.64 22.10
C GLY A 138 7.72 -14.00 21.88
N GLU A 139 6.64 -14.28 22.60
CA GLU A 139 5.93 -15.56 22.57
C GLU A 139 4.85 -15.62 21.49
N ASN A 140 4.28 -14.47 21.09
CA ASN A 140 3.08 -14.35 20.30
C ASN A 140 3.29 -13.70 18.92
N ALA A 141 4.51 -13.51 18.47
CA ALA A 141 4.79 -12.93 17.17
C ALA A 141 6.05 -13.50 16.51
N VAL A 142 6.09 -13.41 15.20
CA VAL A 142 7.25 -13.72 14.36
C VAL A 142 7.73 -12.45 13.67
N GLU A 143 9.04 -12.27 13.59
CA GLU A 143 9.68 -11.27 12.76
C GLU A 143 10.42 -11.98 11.62
N ALA A 144 10.15 -11.57 10.38
CA ALA A 144 10.77 -12.10 9.18
C ALA A 144 11.36 -10.94 8.38
N THR A 145 12.69 -10.91 8.26
CA THR A 145 13.43 -9.90 7.51
C THR A 145 14.06 -10.54 6.29
N TYR A 146 13.80 -9.95 5.13
CA TYR A 146 14.33 -10.38 3.85
C TYR A 146 15.15 -9.26 3.22
N THR A 147 16.31 -9.59 2.69
CA THR A 147 17.13 -8.68 1.90
C THR A 147 17.05 -9.08 0.44
N TYR A 148 16.57 -8.18 -0.39
CA TYR A 148 16.52 -8.37 -1.84
C TYR A 148 17.59 -7.54 -2.53
N GLU A 149 18.19 -8.10 -3.56
CA GLU A 149 19.09 -7.42 -4.48
C GLU A 149 18.31 -7.08 -5.75
N LEU A 150 18.20 -5.79 -6.08
CA LEU A 150 17.52 -5.31 -7.27
C LEU A 150 18.29 -5.75 -8.54
N ALA A 151 17.56 -6.06 -9.61
CA ALA A 151 18.13 -6.46 -10.89
C ALA A 151 18.61 -5.24 -11.70
N ILE A 152 19.54 -4.47 -11.13
CA ILE A 152 20.21 -3.32 -11.72
C ILE A 152 21.73 -3.47 -11.56
N PRO A 153 22.55 -2.75 -12.35
CA PRO A 153 24.02 -2.86 -12.27
C PRO A 153 24.60 -2.61 -10.87
N GLN A 154 23.99 -1.68 -10.11
CA GLN A 154 24.37 -1.30 -8.75
C GLN A 154 24.07 -2.38 -7.71
N ARG A 155 23.17 -3.33 -8.04
CA ARG A 155 22.74 -4.41 -7.14
C ARG A 155 22.29 -3.89 -5.76
N THR A 156 21.60 -2.77 -5.76
CA THR A 156 21.11 -2.11 -4.54
C THR A 156 20.24 -3.06 -3.74
N LYS A 157 20.48 -3.10 -2.44
CA LYS A 157 19.75 -3.96 -1.54
C LYS A 157 18.55 -3.22 -0.95
N VAL A 158 17.42 -3.89 -0.95
CA VAL A 158 16.17 -3.47 -0.32
C VAL A 158 15.85 -4.44 0.81
N THR A 159 15.57 -3.92 1.98
CA THR A 159 15.15 -4.73 3.12
C THR A 159 13.64 -4.67 3.26
N VAL A 160 13.01 -5.83 3.38
CA VAL A 160 11.57 -5.98 3.64
C VAL A 160 11.42 -6.74 4.96
N ARG A 161 10.83 -6.09 5.95
CA ARG A 161 10.62 -6.65 7.29
C ARG A 161 9.14 -6.80 7.57
N TYR A 162 8.73 -8.00 7.93
CA TYR A 162 7.40 -8.33 8.41
C TYR A 162 7.46 -8.62 9.91
N VAL A 163 6.45 -8.15 10.63
CA VAL A 163 6.15 -8.64 11.98
C VAL A 163 4.69 -9.05 11.98
N ALA A 164 4.43 -10.31 12.31
CA ALA A 164 3.08 -10.86 12.38
C ALA A 164 2.82 -11.45 13.77
N ASP A 165 1.62 -11.21 14.32
CA ASP A 165 1.24 -11.68 15.65
C ASP A 165 0.06 -12.67 15.61
N THR A 166 -0.21 -13.30 16.74
CA THR A 166 -1.32 -14.26 16.92
C THR A 166 -2.70 -13.63 16.87
N ALA A 167 -2.81 -12.29 16.90
CA ALA A 167 -4.07 -11.57 16.61
C ALA A 167 -4.33 -11.44 15.10
N GLY A 168 -3.35 -11.83 14.27
CA GLY A 168 -3.42 -11.76 12.81
C GLY A 168 -3.11 -10.37 12.26
N LEU A 169 -2.49 -9.50 13.05
CA LEU A 169 -1.97 -8.24 12.54
C LEU A 169 -0.60 -8.48 11.91
N VAL A 170 -0.39 -7.92 10.71
CA VAL A 170 0.90 -7.95 10.02
C VAL A 170 1.37 -6.54 9.78
N SER A 171 2.52 -6.16 10.33
CA SER A 171 3.23 -4.94 9.93
C SER A 171 4.25 -5.25 8.85
N LEU A 172 4.43 -4.29 7.94
CA LEU A 172 5.36 -4.37 6.83
C LEU A 172 6.17 -3.08 6.77
N ASP A 173 7.48 -3.20 6.92
CA ASP A 173 8.43 -2.10 6.74
C ASP A 173 9.31 -2.40 5.53
N VAL A 174 9.53 -1.40 4.68
CA VAL A 174 10.39 -1.49 3.52
C VAL A 174 11.44 -0.39 3.58
N GLU A 175 12.71 -0.79 3.50
CA GLU A 175 13.83 0.14 3.49
C GLU A 175 14.55 0.07 2.15
N TYR A 176 14.54 1.18 1.42
CA TYR A 176 15.28 1.41 0.19
C TYR A 176 16.25 2.57 0.41
N PRO A 177 17.56 2.33 0.37
CA PRO A 177 18.57 3.36 0.68
C PRO A 177 18.73 4.43 -0.42
N GLY A 178 18.06 4.24 -1.57
CA GLY A 178 18.26 5.06 -2.76
C GLY A 178 19.53 4.72 -3.53
N GLU A 179 19.67 5.28 -4.73
CA GLU A 179 20.85 5.12 -5.55
C GLU A 179 21.82 6.28 -5.34
N LYS A 180 23.09 5.95 -5.07
CA LYS A 180 24.13 6.95 -4.80
C LYS A 180 24.75 7.54 -6.07
N ASN A 181 24.61 6.87 -7.20
CA ASN A 181 25.21 7.26 -8.47
C ASN A 181 24.12 7.71 -9.45
N GLY A 182 24.30 8.90 -10.04
CA GLY A 182 23.35 9.52 -10.95
C GLY A 182 23.21 8.89 -12.35
N ASP A 183 23.66 7.64 -12.52
CA ASP A 183 23.62 6.94 -13.81
C ASP A 183 22.25 6.29 -14.10
N LEU A 184 21.37 6.21 -13.10
CA LEU A 184 20.03 5.70 -13.27
C LEU A 184 19.02 6.85 -13.30
N PRO A 185 17.99 6.76 -14.14
CA PRO A 185 16.90 7.74 -14.16
C PRO A 185 16.11 7.67 -12.86
N THR A 186 15.29 8.70 -12.61
CA THR A 186 14.37 8.70 -11.46
C THR A 186 13.46 7.48 -11.48
N ILE A 187 13.29 6.88 -10.31
CA ILE A 187 12.39 5.73 -10.13
C ILE A 187 10.94 6.16 -10.34
N PRO A 188 10.16 5.50 -11.22
CA PRO A 188 8.77 5.87 -11.49
C PRO A 188 7.81 5.61 -10.33
N ALA A 189 8.03 4.52 -9.63
CA ALA A 189 7.29 4.13 -8.43
C ALA A 189 8.17 3.24 -7.55
N PHE A 190 7.91 3.22 -6.25
CA PHE A 190 8.54 2.30 -5.33
C PHE A 190 7.54 1.84 -4.28
N GLY A 191 7.42 0.52 -4.11
CA GLY A 191 6.50 -0.04 -3.13
C GLY A 191 6.48 -1.57 -3.12
N ILE A 192 5.42 -2.10 -2.56
CA ILE A 192 5.12 -3.53 -2.55
C ILE A 192 3.87 -3.79 -3.38
N GLU A 193 4.00 -4.63 -4.38
CA GLU A 193 2.90 -5.16 -5.16
C GLU A 193 2.32 -6.37 -4.43
N TRP A 194 1.01 -6.36 -4.19
CA TRP A 194 0.27 -7.43 -3.55
C TRP A 194 -0.88 -7.88 -4.45
N ALA A 195 -0.90 -9.15 -4.83
CA ALA A 195 -1.96 -9.73 -5.63
C ALA A 195 -2.98 -10.44 -4.74
N LEU A 196 -4.21 -9.98 -4.81
CA LEU A 196 -5.38 -10.58 -4.18
C LEU A 196 -6.16 -11.42 -5.19
N PRO A 197 -6.94 -12.43 -4.76
CA PRO A 197 -7.95 -13.08 -5.60
C PRO A 197 -8.95 -12.07 -6.19
N VAL A 198 -9.49 -12.39 -7.37
CA VAL A 198 -10.31 -11.46 -8.19
C VAL A 198 -11.62 -11.05 -7.52
N GLU A 199 -12.14 -11.84 -6.61
CA GLU A 199 -13.35 -11.53 -5.83
C GLU A 199 -13.19 -10.33 -4.89
N TYR A 200 -11.96 -9.94 -4.55
CA TYR A 200 -11.69 -8.75 -3.75
C TYR A 200 -11.57 -7.52 -4.65
N ALA A 201 -12.68 -7.08 -5.19
CA ALA A 201 -12.74 -5.99 -6.17
C ALA A 201 -13.26 -4.66 -5.60
N ASN A 202 -13.87 -4.67 -4.41
CA ASN A 202 -14.39 -3.45 -3.79
C ASN A 202 -13.26 -2.71 -3.05
N LEU A 203 -13.10 -1.44 -3.37
CA LEU A 203 -12.09 -0.56 -2.78
C LEU A 203 -12.76 0.56 -1.99
N ARG A 204 -12.34 0.74 -0.75
CA ARG A 204 -12.71 1.88 0.09
C ARG A 204 -11.47 2.44 0.75
N PHE A 205 -11.23 3.74 0.63
CA PHE A 205 -10.00 4.33 1.16
C PHE A 205 -10.23 5.71 1.77
N TYR A 206 -9.33 6.11 2.66
CA TYR A 206 -9.23 7.46 3.19
C TYR A 206 -7.95 8.08 2.67
N GLY A 207 -8.08 8.99 1.73
CA GLY A 207 -6.99 9.61 1.00
C GLY A 207 -7.47 10.74 0.09
N ALA A 208 -6.62 11.19 -0.81
CA ALA A 208 -6.94 12.18 -1.82
C ALA A 208 -7.76 11.54 -2.96
N GLY A 209 -8.93 12.10 -3.24
CA GLY A 209 -9.86 11.58 -4.23
C GLY A 209 -11.06 12.52 -4.48
N PRO A 210 -12.17 12.01 -5.07
CA PRO A 210 -12.39 10.62 -5.49
C PRO A 210 -11.59 10.21 -6.73
N GLU A 211 -11.22 11.18 -7.60
CA GLU A 211 -10.46 10.96 -8.82
C GLU A 211 -9.00 10.60 -8.52
N GLU A 212 -8.34 9.98 -9.49
CA GLU A 212 -6.92 9.65 -9.39
C GLU A 212 -6.05 10.88 -9.10
N THR A 213 -5.00 10.68 -8.33
CA THR A 213 -4.04 11.73 -7.97
C THR A 213 -2.61 11.25 -8.20
N TYR A 214 -1.73 12.18 -8.57
CA TYR A 214 -0.30 11.93 -8.80
C TYR A 214 0.53 13.06 -8.21
N ALA A 215 1.84 12.90 -8.11
CA ALA A 215 2.74 13.91 -7.57
C ALA A 215 2.61 15.30 -8.23
N ASP A 216 2.23 15.33 -9.49
CA ASP A 216 1.99 16.52 -10.30
C ASP A 216 0.50 16.85 -10.51
N ARG A 217 -0.41 16.04 -9.92
CA ARG A 217 -1.87 16.20 -9.99
C ARG A 217 -2.48 15.98 -8.61
N ARG A 218 -2.31 16.96 -7.71
CA ARG A 218 -2.65 16.84 -6.29
C ARG A 218 -3.91 17.57 -5.86
N HIS A 219 -4.58 18.28 -6.76
CA HIS A 219 -5.78 19.02 -6.42
C HIS A 219 -6.98 18.10 -6.28
N ALA A 220 -7.12 17.48 -5.10
CA ALA A 220 -8.18 16.57 -4.74
C ALA A 220 -8.59 16.77 -3.27
N LYS A 221 -9.76 16.31 -2.91
CA LYS A 221 -10.24 16.35 -1.53
C LYS A 221 -9.72 15.17 -0.74
N LEU A 222 -9.28 15.44 0.49
CA LEU A 222 -9.07 14.40 1.47
C LEU A 222 -10.42 13.94 1.99
N GLY A 223 -10.74 12.68 1.80
CA GLY A 223 -12.04 12.10 2.15
C GLY A 223 -12.03 10.58 2.21
N VAL A 224 -13.17 10.00 2.58
CA VAL A 224 -13.40 8.56 2.48
C VAL A 224 -14.16 8.29 1.20
N TRP A 225 -13.56 7.52 0.33
CA TRP A 225 -14.05 7.22 -1.01
C TRP A 225 -14.30 5.73 -1.17
N SER A 226 -15.18 5.37 -2.09
CA SER A 226 -15.48 3.98 -2.42
C SER A 226 -15.62 3.84 -3.93
N THR A 227 -14.98 2.81 -4.49
CA THR A 227 -14.97 2.48 -5.90
C THR A 227 -14.80 0.96 -6.04
N THR A 228 -14.67 0.47 -7.26
CA THR A 228 -14.24 -0.90 -7.55
C THR A 228 -12.95 -0.88 -8.36
N ALA A 229 -12.19 -1.96 -8.34
CA ALA A 229 -10.98 -2.07 -9.15
C ALA A 229 -11.22 -1.87 -10.66
N GLY A 230 -12.43 -2.16 -11.13
CA GLY A 230 -12.81 -1.93 -12.53
C GLY A 230 -13.20 -0.49 -12.85
N ASP A 231 -13.82 0.20 -11.90
CA ASP A 231 -14.30 1.58 -12.08
C ASP A 231 -13.22 2.62 -11.77
N ASP A 232 -12.16 2.22 -11.06
CA ASP A 232 -11.05 3.09 -10.69
C ASP A 232 -10.03 3.26 -11.83
N CYS A 233 -10.54 3.42 -13.03
CA CYS A 233 -9.76 3.55 -14.25
C CYS A 233 -10.22 4.77 -15.05
N ALA A 234 -9.35 5.77 -15.21
CA ALA A 234 -9.63 6.91 -16.06
C ALA A 234 -9.65 6.48 -17.56
N PRO A 235 -10.65 6.92 -18.34
CA PRO A 235 -10.80 6.52 -19.74
C PRO A 235 -9.84 7.30 -20.66
N TYR A 236 -8.56 7.09 -20.53
CA TYR A 236 -7.56 7.71 -21.38
C TYR A 236 -7.61 7.19 -22.82
N LEU A 237 -7.43 8.07 -23.80
CA LEU A 237 -7.38 7.71 -25.22
C LEU A 237 -6.21 6.78 -25.55
N LEU A 238 -5.07 6.99 -24.93
CA LEU A 238 -3.92 6.11 -25.02
C LEU A 238 -3.75 5.38 -23.68
N PRO A 239 -3.61 4.05 -23.68
CA PRO A 239 -3.38 3.30 -22.45
C PRO A 239 -2.18 3.83 -21.69
N GLN A 240 -2.37 4.11 -20.40
CA GLN A 240 -1.35 4.62 -19.49
C GLN A 240 -1.64 4.18 -18.06
N GLU A 241 -0.79 4.60 -17.12
CA GLU A 241 -1.06 4.48 -15.68
C GLU A 241 -2.38 5.18 -15.33
N THR A 242 -3.17 4.57 -14.48
CA THR A 242 -4.46 5.08 -14.00
C THR A 242 -4.80 4.54 -12.63
N GLY A 243 -5.69 5.23 -11.89
CA GLY A 243 -6.21 4.77 -10.60
C GLY A 243 -5.26 4.98 -9.41
N ASN A 244 -4.18 5.76 -9.55
CA ASN A 244 -3.34 6.07 -8.40
C ASN A 244 -4.01 7.07 -7.45
N HIS A 245 -3.99 6.77 -6.16
CA HIS A 245 -4.45 7.67 -5.10
C HIS A 245 -3.31 7.99 -4.14
N GLU A 246 -3.04 9.27 -3.96
CA GLU A 246 -2.03 9.75 -3.02
C GLU A 246 -2.63 10.09 -1.66
N ASP A 247 -1.74 10.28 -0.70
CA ASP A 247 -2.09 10.75 0.64
C ASP A 247 -3.04 9.79 1.39
N VAL A 248 -2.94 8.49 1.08
CA VAL A 248 -3.80 7.44 1.65
C VAL A 248 -3.35 7.11 3.08
N ARG A 249 -4.29 7.14 4.03
CA ARG A 249 -4.09 6.75 5.43
C ARG A 249 -4.43 5.30 5.65
N TRP A 250 -5.47 4.83 4.98
CA TRP A 250 -5.88 3.44 4.98
C TRP A 250 -6.69 3.12 3.72
N ALA A 251 -6.65 1.86 3.34
CA ALA A 251 -7.47 1.28 2.28
C ALA A 251 -8.03 -0.07 2.73
N GLU A 252 -9.24 -0.37 2.35
CA GLU A 252 -9.94 -1.65 2.51
C GLU A 252 -10.21 -2.22 1.14
N ILE A 253 -9.76 -3.45 0.91
CA ILE A 253 -9.99 -4.19 -0.31
C ILE A 253 -10.82 -5.41 0.07
N THR A 254 -12.07 -5.49 -0.41
CA THR A 254 -13.05 -6.46 0.08
C THR A 254 -13.81 -7.16 -1.05
N ASP A 255 -14.36 -8.33 -0.72
CA ASP A 255 -15.40 -8.98 -1.53
C ASP A 255 -16.78 -8.33 -1.28
N ASP A 256 -17.83 -8.79 -2.01
CA ASP A 256 -19.20 -8.28 -1.87
C ASP A 256 -19.84 -8.57 -0.49
N SER A 257 -19.28 -9.48 0.28
CA SER A 257 -19.72 -9.77 1.64
C SER A 257 -18.98 -8.94 2.71
N GLY A 258 -18.06 -8.07 2.28
CA GLY A 258 -17.29 -7.18 3.15
C GLY A 258 -16.09 -7.86 3.84
N HIS A 259 -15.72 -9.07 3.42
CA HIS A 259 -14.48 -9.70 3.88
C HIS A 259 -13.32 -9.24 2.99
N GLY A 260 -12.14 -9.08 3.58
CA GLY A 260 -10.96 -8.63 2.85
C GLY A 260 -9.82 -8.22 3.74
N VAL A 261 -8.96 -7.38 3.21
CA VAL A 261 -7.80 -6.85 3.91
C VAL A 261 -7.92 -5.35 4.08
N ARG A 262 -7.42 -4.85 5.20
CA ARG A 262 -7.25 -3.42 5.46
C ARG A 262 -5.77 -3.11 5.60
N VAL A 263 -5.30 -2.20 4.76
CA VAL A 263 -3.95 -1.65 4.84
C VAL A 263 -4.02 -0.27 5.46
N LYS A 264 -3.16 0.03 6.40
CA LYS A 264 -3.05 1.38 6.98
C LYS A 264 -1.59 1.78 7.17
N ARG A 265 -1.33 3.08 7.11
CA ARG A 265 -0.01 3.60 7.41
C ARG A 265 0.42 3.22 8.82
N GLY A 266 1.68 2.85 8.99
CA GLY A 266 2.26 2.59 10.31
C GLY A 266 2.34 3.86 11.18
N ALA A 267 2.55 3.68 12.49
CA ALA A 267 2.72 4.78 13.43
C ALA A 267 3.90 5.67 13.02
N GLY A 268 3.66 6.98 12.90
CA GLY A 268 4.70 7.94 12.51
C GLY A 268 5.09 7.89 11.02
N ALA A 269 4.56 6.95 10.25
CA ALA A 269 4.79 6.90 8.81
C ALA A 269 4.00 8.00 8.08
N LYS A 270 4.50 8.41 6.91
CA LYS A 270 3.76 9.26 5.99
C LYS A 270 2.60 8.48 5.38
N PRO A 271 1.53 9.15 4.88
CA PRO A 271 0.57 8.52 3.99
C PRO A 271 1.26 7.87 2.80
N PHE A 272 0.63 6.84 2.24
CA PHE A 272 1.16 6.12 1.08
C PHE A 272 0.33 6.43 -0.19
N ALA A 273 0.85 6.03 -1.34
CA ALA A 273 0.10 5.97 -2.59
C ALA A 273 -0.30 4.51 -2.88
N MET A 274 -1.43 4.32 -3.55
CA MET A 274 -1.91 3.00 -3.94
C MET A 274 -2.46 3.03 -5.36
#